data_1fa3981f78409f6dec3b32206824ba2e
#
_entry.id   1fa3981f78409f6dec3b32206824ba2e
#
_cell.length_a   1.000
_cell.length_b   1.000
_cell.length_c   1.000
_cell.angle_alpha   90.00
_cell.angle_beta   90.00
_cell.angle_gamma   90.00
#
_symmetry.space_group_name_H-M   'P 1'
#
loop_
_entity.id
_entity.type
_entity.pdbx_description
1 polymer ?
#
loop_
_entity_poly.entity_id
_entity_poly.type
_entity_poly.pdbx_seq_one_letter_code
_entity_poly.pdbx_strand_id
1 'polypeptide(L)'
;IAWNRVRLAVIGVPGAPQGDGRVLLSPNISHFDEFDVAAAFEAALGTGVILENDVNLAVYGESAAGAGQDIDNLAFIALGTGVGGGLMLGGELVRGAASAAGELAFLPFGADPFEAESLRVGALERVLASFGMKTRYRELAGSGSSVPDIFARAAAGDAAAETVLDETARHLARGIAAICSVANPQLVILGGSIGVREELIGRVRALLPLCMPATVEVEASTLGAHASIKGAAALGLRHLHHALFETEAPPARAAQQQTRPALAQTQGHRDIVTVEDSFGGL
;
A
#
# COMPACT_ATOMS: atom_id res chain seq x y z
N ILE A 1 21.32 19.03 15.51
CA ILE A 1 20.37 19.22 16.63
C ILE A 1 20.81 18.26 17.73
N ALA A 2 20.93 18.74 18.99
CA ALA A 2 21.23 17.85 20.10
C ALA A 2 20.01 16.95 20.35
N TRP A 3 20.26 15.62 20.57
CA TRP A 3 19.19 14.63 20.68
C TRP A 3 18.19 14.94 21.82
N ASN A 4 18.64 15.50 22.91
CA ASN A 4 17.79 15.91 24.05
C ASN A 4 16.76 17.01 23.73
N ARG A 5 16.81 17.60 22.52
CA ARG A 5 15.84 18.57 22.00
C ARG A 5 14.80 17.94 21.09
N VAL A 6 14.93 16.66 20.75
CA VAL A 6 13.92 15.93 19.97
C VAL A 6 12.72 15.66 20.88
N ARG A 7 11.52 15.99 20.43
CA ARG A 7 10.27 15.86 21.19
C ARG A 7 9.37 14.75 20.69
N LEU A 8 9.54 14.35 19.43
CA LEU A 8 8.72 13.34 18.78
C LEU A 8 9.53 12.71 17.66
N ALA A 9 9.44 11.41 17.51
CA ALA A 9 9.91 10.66 16.35
C ALA A 9 8.72 10.06 15.62
N VAL A 10 8.67 10.21 14.29
CA VAL A 10 7.72 9.52 13.43
C VAL A 10 8.49 8.48 12.64
N ILE A 11 8.08 7.23 12.75
CA ILE A 11 8.78 6.08 12.18
C ILE A 11 7.85 5.38 11.19
N GLY A 12 8.29 5.31 9.93
CA GLY A 12 7.64 4.51 8.91
C GLY A 12 7.99 3.04 9.07
N VAL A 13 6.98 2.18 9.11
CA VAL A 13 7.13 0.73 9.19
C VAL A 13 6.35 0.04 8.07
N PRO A 14 6.84 -1.08 7.54
CA PRO A 14 6.03 -1.91 6.65
C PRO A 14 4.95 -2.62 7.47
N GLY A 15 3.72 -2.65 6.95
CA GLY A 15 2.57 -3.27 7.62
C GLY A 15 1.62 -2.27 8.28
N ALA A 16 0.74 -2.78 9.15
CA ALA A 16 -0.36 -2.05 9.76
C ALA A 16 -0.10 -1.81 11.27
N PRO A 17 0.37 -0.61 11.68
CA PRO A 17 0.55 -0.26 13.08
C PRO A 17 -0.78 -0.27 13.84
N GLN A 18 -0.81 -0.92 14.99
CA GLN A 18 -1.99 -1.05 15.85
C GLN A 18 -1.92 -0.08 17.03
N GLY A 19 -3.10 0.21 17.62
CA GLY A 19 -3.19 1.09 18.78
C GLY A 19 -2.50 0.56 20.05
N ASP A 20 -2.13 -0.72 20.11
CA ASP A 20 -1.37 -1.36 21.18
C ASP A 20 0.15 -1.38 20.91
N GLY A 21 0.61 -0.69 19.88
CA GLY A 21 2.00 -0.56 19.51
C GLY A 21 2.59 -1.72 18.70
N ARG A 22 1.82 -2.78 18.43
CA ARG A 22 2.22 -3.87 17.53
C ARG A 22 2.07 -3.47 16.07
N VAL A 23 2.73 -4.21 15.17
CA VAL A 23 2.60 -4.01 13.72
C VAL A 23 2.18 -5.32 13.08
N LEU A 24 0.97 -5.36 12.53
CA LEU A 24 0.43 -6.51 11.79
C LEU A 24 0.78 -6.41 10.30
N LEU A 25 0.54 -7.49 9.55
CA LEU A 25 0.75 -7.54 8.09
C LEU A 25 2.17 -7.14 7.65
N SER A 26 3.18 -7.51 8.45
CA SER A 26 4.60 -7.24 8.16
C SER A 26 5.36 -8.54 7.83
N PRO A 27 5.12 -9.18 6.67
CA PRO A 27 5.66 -10.50 6.38
C PRO A 27 7.18 -10.55 6.27
N ASN A 28 7.81 -9.41 6.08
CA ASN A 28 9.27 -9.27 5.89
C ASN A 28 10.04 -8.98 7.19
N ILE A 29 9.34 -8.74 8.31
CA ILE A 29 9.95 -8.49 9.61
C ILE A 29 9.31 -9.43 10.62
N SER A 30 10.09 -10.40 11.09
CA SER A 30 9.61 -11.37 12.07
C SER A 30 9.28 -10.71 13.40
N HIS A 31 8.23 -11.20 14.07
CA HIS A 31 7.87 -10.87 15.45
C HIS A 31 7.34 -9.45 15.70
N PHE A 32 7.10 -8.62 14.66
CA PHE A 32 6.52 -7.28 14.86
C PHE A 32 5.07 -7.31 15.40
N ASP A 33 4.40 -8.43 15.26
CA ASP A 33 3.08 -8.71 15.79
C ASP A 33 3.07 -9.27 17.23
N GLU A 34 4.27 -9.58 17.80
CA GLU A 34 4.39 -10.24 19.10
C GLU A 34 4.64 -9.27 20.26
N PHE A 35 5.16 -8.06 20.00
CA PHE A 35 5.52 -7.09 21.05
C PHE A 35 5.13 -5.66 20.68
N ASP A 36 5.15 -4.76 21.66
CA ASP A 36 4.93 -3.32 21.49
C ASP A 36 6.18 -2.67 20.86
N VAL A 37 6.15 -2.54 19.52
CA VAL A 37 7.22 -1.95 18.71
C VAL A 37 7.35 -0.45 19.02
N ALA A 38 6.24 0.24 19.28
CA ALA A 38 6.27 1.66 19.65
C ALA A 38 7.01 1.88 20.95
N ALA A 39 6.67 1.11 22.00
CA ALA A 39 7.35 1.20 23.29
C ALA A 39 8.84 0.84 23.19
N ALA A 40 9.21 -0.14 22.36
CA ALA A 40 10.61 -0.48 22.13
C ALA A 40 11.40 0.68 21.52
N PHE A 41 10.84 1.38 20.55
CA PHE A 41 11.45 2.58 19.97
C PHE A 41 11.48 3.75 20.97
N GLU A 42 10.41 3.97 21.75
CA GLU A 42 10.39 5.00 22.79
C GLU A 42 11.48 4.79 23.83
N ALA A 43 11.65 3.55 24.29
CA ALA A 43 12.71 3.19 25.23
C ALA A 43 14.12 3.41 24.63
N ALA A 44 14.32 3.07 23.37
CA ALA A 44 15.61 3.24 22.69
C ALA A 44 15.94 4.71 22.40
N LEU A 45 14.93 5.51 22.04
CA LEU A 45 15.11 6.89 21.60
C LEU A 45 14.96 7.92 22.73
N GLY A 46 14.30 7.56 23.83
CA GLY A 46 14.03 8.46 24.95
C GLY A 46 13.07 9.61 24.60
N THR A 47 12.20 9.41 23.63
CA THR A 47 11.21 10.40 23.16
C THR A 47 9.93 9.69 22.70
N GLY A 48 8.81 10.41 22.64
CA GLY A 48 7.56 9.86 22.11
C GLY A 48 7.71 9.41 20.66
N VAL A 49 7.00 8.33 20.31
CA VAL A 49 7.05 7.70 18.97
C VAL A 49 5.66 7.61 18.37
N ILE A 50 5.54 7.96 17.10
CA ILE A 50 4.40 7.64 16.25
C ILE A 50 4.88 6.62 15.22
N LEU A 51 4.20 5.46 15.18
CA LEU A 51 4.36 4.50 14.09
C LEU A 51 3.30 4.78 13.03
N GLU A 52 3.71 4.78 11.77
CA GLU A 52 2.79 4.86 10.64
C GLU A 52 3.29 3.92 9.53
N ASN A 53 2.37 3.43 8.69
CA ASN A 53 2.75 2.68 7.50
C ASN A 53 3.57 3.57 6.54
N ASP A 54 4.61 3.01 5.94
CA ASP A 54 5.55 3.74 5.08
C ASP A 54 4.90 4.29 3.80
N VAL A 55 3.88 3.60 3.25
CA VAL A 55 3.11 4.08 2.09
C VAL A 55 2.08 5.12 2.50
N ASN A 56 1.49 5.00 3.69
CA ASN A 56 0.68 6.06 4.29
C ASN A 56 1.48 7.34 4.49
N LEU A 57 2.72 7.23 4.95
CA LEU A 57 3.62 8.39 5.01
C LEU A 57 3.92 8.93 3.62
N ALA A 58 4.06 8.07 2.60
CA ALA A 58 4.31 8.53 1.24
C ALA A 58 3.15 9.36 0.68
N VAL A 59 1.90 8.90 0.83
CA VAL A 59 0.72 9.67 0.40
C VAL A 59 0.62 10.99 1.17
N TYR A 60 0.90 10.97 2.46
CA TYR A 60 0.90 12.19 3.28
C TYR A 60 1.99 13.18 2.85
N GLY A 61 3.16 12.68 2.47
CA GLY A 61 4.25 13.47 1.92
C GLY A 61 3.89 14.14 0.59
N GLU A 62 3.32 13.37 -0.34
CA GLU A 62 2.86 13.90 -1.63
C GLU A 62 1.75 14.95 -1.47
N SER A 63 0.84 14.75 -0.52
CA SER A 63 -0.17 15.76 -0.18
C SER A 63 0.46 17.03 0.40
N ALA A 64 1.44 16.89 1.29
CA ALA A 64 2.04 18.04 1.98
C ALA A 64 3.03 18.84 1.11
N ALA A 65 3.76 18.20 0.19
CA ALA A 65 4.89 18.82 -0.49
C ALA A 65 5.20 18.24 -1.88
N GLY A 66 4.30 17.45 -2.46
CA GLY A 66 4.49 16.77 -3.74
C GLY A 66 3.37 17.02 -4.74
N ALA A 67 3.09 16.02 -5.58
CA ALA A 67 2.08 16.09 -6.63
C ALA A 67 0.63 16.23 -6.10
N GLY A 68 0.39 15.88 -4.83
CA GLY A 68 -0.92 15.95 -4.18
C GLY A 68 -1.20 17.25 -3.43
N GLN A 69 -0.40 18.31 -3.59
CA GLN A 69 -0.65 19.59 -2.92
C GLN A 69 -2.01 20.16 -3.35
N ASP A 70 -2.76 20.70 -2.38
CA ASP A 70 -4.09 21.29 -2.58
C ASP A 70 -5.17 20.30 -3.06
N ILE A 71 -4.92 18.98 -2.92
CA ILE A 71 -5.86 17.91 -3.27
C ILE A 71 -6.27 17.15 -2.01
N ASP A 72 -7.58 17.18 -1.69
CA ASP A 72 -8.13 16.55 -0.49
C ASP A 72 -8.36 15.04 -0.65
N ASN A 73 -8.63 14.58 -1.86
CA ASN A 73 -8.94 13.17 -2.14
C ASN A 73 -7.93 12.60 -3.12
N LEU A 74 -6.97 11.87 -2.62
CA LEU A 74 -5.92 11.28 -3.43
C LEU A 74 -5.58 9.86 -3.00
N ALA A 75 -5.07 9.07 -3.94
CA ALA A 75 -4.52 7.75 -3.70
C ALA A 75 -3.05 7.72 -4.12
N PHE A 76 -2.23 7.01 -3.36
CA PHE A 76 -0.84 6.73 -3.71
C PHE A 76 -0.68 5.22 -3.88
N ILE A 77 -0.02 4.80 -4.96
CA ILE A 77 0.29 3.39 -5.22
C ILE A 77 1.80 3.26 -5.35
N ALA A 78 2.44 2.61 -4.41
CA ALA A 78 3.83 2.24 -4.50
C ALA A 78 3.97 0.93 -5.27
N LEU A 79 4.66 0.95 -6.41
CA LEU A 79 4.96 -0.24 -7.20
C LEU A 79 6.47 -0.40 -7.36
N GLY A 80 6.99 -1.53 -6.83
CA GLY A 80 8.41 -1.82 -6.82
C GLY A 80 8.68 -3.28 -6.50
N THR A 81 9.38 -3.55 -5.40
CA THR A 81 9.59 -4.92 -4.88
C THR A 81 8.26 -5.55 -4.50
N GLY A 82 7.36 -4.77 -3.91
CA GLY A 82 5.98 -5.12 -3.57
C GLY A 82 4.99 -4.10 -4.11
N VAL A 83 3.75 -4.20 -3.68
CA VAL A 83 2.63 -3.30 -3.98
C VAL A 83 2.05 -2.77 -2.68
N GLY A 84 2.11 -1.47 -2.48
CA GLY A 84 1.46 -0.81 -1.35
C GLY A 84 0.52 0.29 -1.81
N GLY A 85 -0.42 0.68 -0.96
CA GLY A 85 -1.31 1.78 -1.23
C GLY A 85 -1.55 2.65 0.00
N GLY A 86 -1.83 3.93 -0.23
CA GLY A 86 -2.24 4.88 0.78
C GLY A 86 -3.35 5.76 0.25
N LEU A 87 -4.27 6.16 1.10
CA LEU A 87 -5.44 6.95 0.73
C LEU A 87 -5.56 8.18 1.63
N MET A 88 -5.87 9.32 1.02
CA MET A 88 -6.36 10.50 1.73
C MET A 88 -7.74 10.86 1.20
N LEU A 89 -8.70 11.08 2.11
CA LEU A 89 -10.06 11.49 1.80
C LEU A 89 -10.44 12.67 2.69
N GLY A 90 -10.91 13.75 2.07
CA GLY A 90 -11.22 14.99 2.79
C GLY A 90 -10.01 15.60 3.51
N GLY A 91 -8.81 15.45 2.97
CA GLY A 91 -7.56 15.93 3.57
C GLY A 91 -7.04 15.08 4.73
N GLU A 92 -7.70 13.96 5.04
CA GLU A 92 -7.33 13.08 6.14
C GLU A 92 -6.84 11.72 5.65
N LEU A 93 -5.81 11.20 6.31
CA LEU A 93 -5.26 9.87 6.02
C LEU A 93 -6.25 8.77 6.44
N VAL A 94 -6.59 7.90 5.50
CA VAL A 94 -7.51 6.77 5.73
C VAL A 94 -6.72 5.58 6.24
N ARG A 95 -6.90 5.23 7.51
CA ARG A 95 -6.26 4.07 8.14
C ARG A 95 -7.16 2.84 8.20
N GLY A 96 -8.49 3.04 8.22
CA GLY A 96 -9.44 1.96 8.42
C GLY A 96 -9.47 1.45 9.87
N ALA A 97 -10.27 0.41 10.12
CA ALA A 97 -10.52 -0.10 11.46
C ALA A 97 -9.32 -0.81 12.10
N ALA A 98 -8.45 -1.40 11.28
CA ALA A 98 -7.26 -2.16 11.71
C ALA A 98 -5.98 -1.60 11.09
N SER A 99 -5.96 -0.32 10.78
CA SER A 99 -4.83 0.36 10.09
C SER A 99 -4.39 -0.31 8.78
N ALA A 100 -5.28 -1.06 8.14
CA ALA A 100 -5.02 -1.84 6.93
C ALA A 100 -5.75 -1.29 5.68
N ALA A 101 -6.28 -0.06 5.74
CA ALA A 101 -6.80 0.58 4.54
C ALA A 101 -5.65 0.85 3.56
N GLY A 102 -5.86 0.55 2.28
CA GLY A 102 -4.81 0.72 1.28
C GLY A 102 -3.95 -0.52 1.02
N GLU A 103 -4.22 -1.65 1.66
CA GLU A 103 -3.55 -2.93 1.40
C GLU A 103 -3.90 -3.49 0.00
N LEU A 104 -3.48 -2.78 -1.05
CA LEU A 104 -3.83 -3.06 -2.44
C LEU A 104 -3.27 -4.39 -2.95
N ALA A 105 -2.19 -4.87 -2.36
CA ALA A 105 -1.62 -6.18 -2.64
C ALA A 105 -2.67 -7.30 -2.63
N PHE A 106 -3.64 -7.20 -1.71
CA PHE A 106 -4.68 -8.20 -1.47
C PHE A 106 -5.96 -8.00 -2.30
N LEU A 107 -6.00 -7.07 -3.24
CA LEU A 107 -7.12 -7.01 -4.18
C LEU A 107 -7.25 -8.36 -4.92
N PRO A 108 -8.48 -8.96 -4.99
CA PRO A 108 -8.66 -10.35 -5.37
C PRO A 108 -8.67 -10.57 -6.88
N PHE A 109 -7.67 -10.05 -7.58
CA PHE A 109 -7.49 -10.25 -9.01
C PHE A 109 -6.01 -10.21 -9.40
N GLY A 110 -5.72 -10.78 -10.57
CA GLY A 110 -4.35 -10.98 -11.07
C GLY A 110 -3.94 -12.44 -10.92
N ALA A 111 -3.68 -12.90 -9.70
CA ALA A 111 -3.55 -14.32 -9.36
C ALA A 111 -4.81 -14.81 -8.63
N ASP A 112 -4.94 -16.13 -8.42
CA ASP A 112 -6.04 -16.71 -7.65
C ASP A 112 -5.90 -16.28 -6.17
N PRO A 113 -6.89 -15.55 -5.62
CA PRO A 113 -6.84 -15.06 -4.23
C PRO A 113 -6.93 -16.18 -3.18
N PHE A 114 -7.39 -17.37 -3.55
CA PHE A 114 -7.53 -18.52 -2.63
C PHE A 114 -6.25 -19.37 -2.53
N GLU A 115 -5.25 -19.14 -3.37
CA GLU A 115 -3.97 -19.81 -3.22
C GLU A 115 -3.22 -19.35 -1.96
N ALA A 116 -2.49 -20.27 -1.33
CA ALA A 116 -1.73 -19.98 -0.10
C ALA A 116 -0.72 -18.84 -0.28
N GLU A 117 -0.10 -18.74 -1.45
CA GLU A 117 0.84 -17.66 -1.75
C GLU A 117 0.14 -16.30 -1.89
N SER A 118 -1.09 -16.26 -2.43
CA SER A 118 -1.89 -15.05 -2.50
C SER A 118 -2.38 -14.60 -1.11
N LEU A 119 -2.62 -15.55 -0.20
CA LEU A 119 -2.92 -15.24 1.20
C LEU A 119 -1.70 -14.67 1.95
N ARG A 120 -0.50 -15.01 1.50
CA ARG A 120 0.75 -14.55 2.12
C ARG A 120 1.20 -13.17 1.62
N VAL A 121 1.14 -12.92 0.31
CA VAL A 121 1.70 -11.69 -0.30
C VAL A 121 0.68 -10.85 -1.05
N GLY A 122 -0.52 -11.36 -1.29
CA GLY A 122 -1.56 -10.69 -2.05
C GLY A 122 -1.64 -11.14 -3.52
N ALA A 123 -2.87 -11.32 -4.01
CA ALA A 123 -3.13 -11.79 -5.37
C ALA A 123 -2.65 -10.78 -6.42
N LEU A 124 -2.87 -9.48 -6.17
CA LEU A 124 -2.44 -8.42 -7.08
C LEU A 124 -0.92 -8.21 -7.04
N GLU A 125 -0.29 -8.30 -5.87
CA GLU A 125 1.16 -8.18 -5.75
C GLU A 125 1.89 -9.25 -6.57
N ARG A 126 1.40 -10.48 -6.57
CA ARG A 126 2.01 -11.60 -7.31
C ARG A 126 2.20 -11.32 -8.81
N VAL A 127 1.36 -10.48 -9.39
CA VAL A 127 1.43 -10.14 -10.83
C VAL A 127 2.04 -8.76 -11.10
N LEU A 128 1.89 -7.81 -10.18
CA LEU A 128 2.35 -6.43 -10.38
C LEU A 128 3.79 -6.19 -9.92
N ALA A 129 4.19 -6.81 -8.80
CA ALA A 129 5.50 -6.57 -8.21
C ALA A 129 6.65 -7.06 -9.09
N SER A 130 7.87 -6.63 -8.78
CA SER A 130 9.07 -6.96 -9.54
C SER A 130 9.27 -8.46 -9.77
N PHE A 131 8.85 -9.30 -8.81
CA PHE A 131 8.90 -10.75 -8.94
C PHE A 131 7.94 -11.26 -10.02
N GLY A 132 6.70 -10.77 -10.03
CA GLY A 132 5.68 -11.14 -11.02
C GLY A 132 6.14 -10.79 -12.46
N MET A 133 6.58 -9.55 -12.66
CA MET A 133 7.10 -9.11 -13.95
C MET A 133 8.27 -9.96 -14.46
N LYS A 134 9.24 -10.26 -13.58
CA LYS A 134 10.41 -11.10 -13.93
C LYS A 134 10.01 -12.53 -14.23
N THR A 135 9.06 -13.09 -13.49
CA THR A 135 8.54 -14.44 -13.72
C THR A 135 7.83 -14.51 -15.06
N ARG A 136 6.94 -13.55 -15.32
CA ARG A 136 6.19 -13.48 -16.57
C ARG A 136 7.11 -13.30 -17.80
N TYR A 137 8.13 -12.45 -17.69
CA TYR A 137 9.11 -12.31 -18.75
C TYR A 137 9.87 -13.62 -19.02
N ARG A 138 10.27 -14.35 -17.97
CA ARG A 138 10.94 -15.64 -18.12
C ARG A 138 10.06 -16.69 -18.81
N GLU A 139 8.78 -16.71 -18.50
CA GLU A 139 7.81 -17.61 -19.16
C GLU A 139 7.70 -17.33 -20.67
N LEU A 140 7.68 -16.05 -21.05
CA LEU A 140 7.52 -15.64 -22.45
C LEU A 140 8.82 -15.74 -23.26
N ALA A 141 9.93 -15.32 -22.67
CA ALA A 141 11.22 -15.20 -23.36
C ALA A 141 12.14 -16.44 -23.18
N GLY A 142 11.80 -17.39 -22.30
CA GLY A 142 12.63 -18.54 -21.97
C GLY A 142 13.90 -18.22 -21.17
N SER A 143 14.13 -16.94 -20.82
CA SER A 143 15.30 -16.48 -20.08
C SER A 143 14.92 -15.38 -19.08
N GLY A 144 15.65 -15.30 -17.95
CA GLY A 144 15.43 -14.28 -16.93
C GLY A 144 15.95 -12.89 -17.35
N SER A 145 15.33 -11.85 -16.79
CA SER A 145 15.79 -10.46 -16.93
C SER A 145 15.49 -9.64 -15.67
N SER A 146 16.23 -8.55 -15.46
CA SER A 146 15.89 -7.58 -14.43
C SER A 146 14.73 -6.68 -14.90
N VAL A 147 14.02 -6.05 -13.95
CA VAL A 147 12.92 -5.13 -14.33
C VAL A 147 13.43 -3.96 -15.18
N PRO A 148 14.54 -3.28 -14.85
CA PRO A 148 15.11 -2.26 -15.73
C PRO A 148 15.40 -2.76 -17.14
N ASP A 149 15.93 -4.00 -17.28
CA ASP A 149 16.21 -4.59 -18.58
C ASP A 149 14.92 -4.92 -19.35
N ILE A 150 13.84 -5.33 -18.67
CA ILE A 150 12.53 -5.55 -19.31
C ILE A 150 12.04 -4.25 -19.96
N PHE A 151 12.11 -3.12 -19.25
CA PHE A 151 11.76 -1.82 -19.81
C PHE A 151 12.66 -1.44 -21.01
N ALA A 152 13.97 -1.63 -20.89
CA ALA A 152 14.90 -1.34 -21.98
C ALA A 152 14.66 -2.23 -23.21
N ARG A 153 14.34 -3.50 -23.00
CA ARG A 153 14.01 -4.45 -24.07
C ARG A 153 12.69 -4.12 -24.76
N ALA A 154 11.66 -3.72 -23.99
CA ALA A 154 10.41 -3.25 -24.56
C ALA A 154 10.64 -2.02 -25.45
N ALA A 155 11.42 -1.05 -25.00
CA ALA A 155 11.80 0.10 -25.81
C ALA A 155 12.59 -0.27 -27.08
N ALA A 156 13.26 -1.43 -27.09
CA ALA A 156 13.96 -1.98 -28.24
C ALA A 156 13.09 -2.89 -29.14
N GLY A 157 11.78 -3.05 -28.82
CA GLY A 157 10.82 -3.84 -29.60
C GLY A 157 10.79 -5.34 -29.28
N ASP A 158 11.28 -5.75 -28.10
CA ASP A 158 11.14 -7.14 -27.61
C ASP A 158 9.67 -7.43 -27.28
N ALA A 159 9.04 -8.31 -28.05
CA ALA A 159 7.62 -8.63 -27.93
C ALA A 159 7.24 -9.25 -26.57
N ALA A 160 8.13 -10.02 -25.93
CA ALA A 160 7.91 -10.59 -24.62
C ALA A 160 7.90 -9.47 -23.55
N ALA A 161 8.83 -8.53 -23.64
CA ALA A 161 8.92 -7.39 -22.74
C ALA A 161 7.71 -6.45 -22.91
N GLU A 162 7.29 -6.15 -24.13
CA GLU A 162 6.08 -5.38 -24.42
C GLU A 162 4.84 -6.04 -23.80
N THR A 163 4.70 -7.37 -23.98
CA THR A 163 3.58 -8.12 -23.37
C THR A 163 3.59 -8.00 -21.85
N VAL A 164 4.75 -8.10 -21.20
CA VAL A 164 4.85 -7.93 -19.73
C VAL A 164 4.40 -6.54 -19.29
N LEU A 165 4.84 -5.48 -19.99
CA LEU A 165 4.43 -4.11 -19.64
C LEU A 165 2.94 -3.89 -19.87
N ASP A 166 2.36 -4.43 -20.93
CA ASP A 166 0.92 -4.31 -21.21
C ASP A 166 0.07 -5.06 -20.19
N GLU A 167 0.46 -6.28 -19.80
CA GLU A 167 -0.20 -7.05 -18.76
C GLU A 167 -0.09 -6.34 -17.40
N THR A 168 1.09 -5.82 -17.04
CA THR A 168 1.31 -5.04 -15.81
C THR A 168 0.45 -3.79 -15.80
N ALA A 169 0.42 -3.01 -16.88
CA ALA A 169 -0.41 -1.82 -16.99
C ALA A 169 -1.92 -2.17 -16.87
N ARG A 170 -2.35 -3.28 -17.44
CA ARG A 170 -3.75 -3.76 -17.36
C ARG A 170 -4.13 -4.14 -15.94
N HIS A 171 -3.27 -4.82 -15.20
CA HIS A 171 -3.50 -5.13 -13.79
C HIS A 171 -3.52 -3.88 -12.92
N LEU A 172 -2.60 -2.95 -13.16
CA LEU A 172 -2.54 -1.68 -12.43
C LEU A 172 -3.78 -0.82 -12.70
N ALA A 173 -4.24 -0.73 -13.95
CA ALA A 173 -5.47 -0.03 -14.31
C ALA A 173 -6.71 -0.62 -13.59
N ARG A 174 -6.80 -1.96 -13.46
CA ARG A 174 -7.87 -2.60 -12.66
C ARG A 174 -7.78 -2.23 -11.19
N GLY A 175 -6.58 -2.18 -10.61
CA GLY A 175 -6.35 -1.74 -9.23
C GLY A 175 -6.81 -0.30 -9.03
N ILE A 176 -6.45 0.59 -9.93
CA ILE A 176 -6.89 2.00 -9.92
C ILE A 176 -8.41 2.09 -10.05
N ALA A 177 -9.02 1.35 -10.98
CA ALA A 177 -10.47 1.34 -11.15
C ALA A 177 -11.20 0.85 -9.89
N ALA A 178 -10.65 -0.15 -9.18
CA ALA A 178 -11.20 -0.62 -7.91
C ALA A 178 -11.15 0.48 -6.82
N ILE A 179 -10.01 1.18 -6.70
CA ILE A 179 -9.87 2.31 -5.78
C ILE A 179 -10.87 3.43 -6.13
N CYS A 180 -10.97 3.78 -7.39
CA CYS A 180 -11.90 4.82 -7.86
C CYS A 180 -13.36 4.46 -7.58
N SER A 181 -13.72 3.19 -7.69
CA SER A 181 -15.08 2.72 -7.40
C SER A 181 -15.47 2.81 -5.92
N VAL A 182 -14.49 2.83 -5.01
CA VAL A 182 -14.74 2.85 -3.55
C VAL A 182 -14.43 4.22 -2.94
N ALA A 183 -13.31 4.83 -3.30
CA ALA A 183 -12.78 6.04 -2.69
C ALA A 183 -12.94 7.29 -3.57
N ASN A 184 -13.12 7.12 -4.88
CA ASN A 184 -13.27 8.20 -5.87
C ASN A 184 -12.26 9.36 -5.69
N PRO A 185 -10.95 9.08 -5.75
CA PRO A 185 -9.94 10.13 -5.62
C PRO A 185 -9.92 11.04 -6.84
N GLN A 186 -9.46 12.29 -6.65
CA GLN A 186 -9.22 13.25 -7.74
C GLN A 186 -7.92 12.92 -8.48
N LEU A 187 -6.93 12.39 -7.76
CA LEU A 187 -5.60 12.07 -8.28
C LEU A 187 -5.13 10.71 -7.76
N VAL A 188 -4.52 9.92 -8.63
CA VAL A 188 -3.74 8.73 -8.28
C VAL A 188 -2.28 9.00 -8.56
N ILE A 189 -1.44 8.94 -7.53
CA ILE A 189 0.00 9.13 -7.64
C ILE A 189 0.68 7.76 -7.67
N LEU A 190 1.48 7.50 -8.68
CA LEU A 190 2.24 6.29 -8.83
C LEU A 190 3.68 6.51 -8.33
N GLY A 191 4.06 5.76 -7.31
CA GLY A 191 5.40 5.77 -6.72
C GLY A 191 6.12 4.43 -6.84
N GLY A 192 7.27 4.33 -6.19
CA GLY A 192 8.14 3.16 -6.28
C GLY A 192 8.94 3.09 -7.59
N SER A 193 9.93 2.21 -7.63
CA SER A 193 10.89 2.15 -8.75
C SER A 193 10.28 1.71 -10.10
N ILE A 194 9.12 1.09 -10.07
CA ILE A 194 8.37 0.64 -11.24
C ILE A 194 7.25 1.63 -11.56
N GLY A 195 6.50 2.06 -10.55
CA GLY A 195 5.32 2.91 -10.71
C GLY A 195 5.62 4.29 -11.32
N VAL A 196 6.81 4.84 -11.09
CA VAL A 196 7.22 6.15 -11.64
C VAL A 196 7.66 6.09 -13.12
N ARG A 197 7.64 4.92 -13.74
CA ARG A 197 8.06 4.77 -15.14
C ARG A 197 7.00 5.33 -16.09
N GLU A 198 7.36 6.34 -16.87
CA GLU A 198 6.41 7.00 -17.78
C GLU A 198 5.86 6.03 -18.84
N GLU A 199 6.65 5.04 -19.25
CA GLU A 199 6.21 3.98 -20.17
C GLU A 199 5.04 3.16 -19.60
N LEU A 200 5.02 2.94 -18.28
CA LEU A 200 3.93 2.26 -17.60
C LEU A 200 2.74 3.20 -17.38
N ILE A 201 3.00 4.42 -16.92
CA ILE A 201 1.98 5.45 -16.66
C ILE A 201 1.19 5.76 -17.94
N GLY A 202 1.87 5.92 -19.07
CA GLY A 202 1.24 6.18 -20.36
C GLY A 202 0.30 5.04 -20.79
N ARG A 203 0.70 3.77 -20.58
CA ARG A 203 -0.15 2.60 -20.84
C ARG A 203 -1.38 2.58 -19.91
N VAL A 204 -1.18 2.89 -18.63
CA VAL A 204 -2.28 2.94 -17.64
C VAL A 204 -3.29 4.02 -18.01
N ARG A 205 -2.83 5.24 -18.33
CA ARG A 205 -3.69 6.34 -18.78
C ARG A 205 -4.51 5.98 -20.02
N ALA A 206 -3.94 5.22 -20.95
CA ALA A 206 -4.63 4.75 -22.14
C ALA A 206 -5.66 3.65 -21.84
N LEU A 207 -5.45 2.83 -20.82
CA LEU A 207 -6.32 1.72 -20.45
C LEU A 207 -7.49 2.11 -19.54
N LEU A 208 -7.33 3.12 -18.68
CA LEU A 208 -8.34 3.51 -17.71
C LEU A 208 -9.70 3.85 -18.35
N PRO A 209 -9.79 4.64 -19.43
CA PRO A 209 -11.07 4.91 -20.09
C PRO A 209 -11.76 3.68 -20.66
N LEU A 210 -11.03 2.57 -20.84
CA LEU A 210 -11.58 1.31 -21.35
C LEU A 210 -12.15 0.41 -20.25
N CYS A 211 -11.82 0.67 -18.97
CA CYS A 211 -12.25 -0.17 -17.85
C CYS A 211 -13.09 0.58 -16.80
N MET A 212 -13.20 1.91 -16.89
CA MET A 212 -14.05 2.71 -16.01
C MET A 212 -14.61 3.93 -16.73
N PRO A 213 -15.88 4.31 -16.46
CA PRO A 213 -16.51 5.45 -17.12
C PRO A 213 -16.08 6.82 -16.57
N ALA A 214 -15.59 6.84 -15.31
CA ALA A 214 -15.09 8.06 -14.67
C ALA A 214 -13.61 8.27 -15.00
N THR A 215 -13.22 9.49 -15.25
CA THR A 215 -11.81 9.86 -15.43
C THR A 215 -11.17 10.18 -14.06
N VAL A 216 -9.96 9.70 -13.86
CA VAL A 216 -9.11 10.06 -12.74
C VAL A 216 -7.75 10.47 -13.31
N GLU A 217 -7.14 11.49 -12.73
CA GLU A 217 -5.77 11.85 -13.10
C GLU A 217 -4.79 10.85 -12.50
N VAL A 218 -3.75 10.51 -13.27
CA VAL A 218 -2.70 9.58 -12.83
C VAL A 218 -1.36 10.24 -13.09
N GLU A 219 -0.57 10.44 -12.05
CA GLU A 219 0.73 11.10 -12.13
C GLU A 219 1.83 10.30 -11.46
N ALA A 220 3.08 10.59 -11.83
CA ALA A 220 4.23 10.07 -11.12
C ALA A 220 4.44 10.82 -9.80
N SER A 221 4.92 10.12 -8.78
CA SER A 221 5.44 10.72 -7.55
C SER A 221 6.52 11.75 -7.87
N THR A 222 6.36 12.96 -7.34
CA THR A 222 7.35 14.03 -7.49
C THR A 222 8.41 14.00 -6.40
N LEU A 223 8.13 13.34 -5.28
CA LEU A 223 9.05 13.21 -4.14
C LEU A 223 9.91 11.94 -4.21
N GLY A 224 9.49 10.94 -4.99
CA GLY A 224 10.22 9.70 -5.17
C GLY A 224 10.57 9.02 -3.84
N ALA A 225 11.84 8.67 -3.63
CA ALA A 225 12.30 8.01 -2.40
C ALA A 225 12.18 8.88 -1.13
N HIS A 226 11.90 10.18 -1.28
CA HIS A 226 11.76 11.09 -0.14
C HIS A 226 10.30 11.25 0.31
N ALA A 227 9.33 10.65 -0.36
CA ALA A 227 7.91 10.80 -0.05
C ALA A 227 7.60 10.44 1.40
N SER A 228 7.99 9.25 1.86
CA SER A 228 7.71 8.77 3.22
C SER A 228 8.42 9.63 4.29
N ILE A 229 9.67 10.06 4.09
CA ILE A 229 10.37 10.88 5.07
C ILE A 229 9.78 12.29 5.17
N LYS A 230 9.34 12.86 4.04
CA LYS A 230 8.63 14.16 4.04
C LYS A 230 7.27 14.03 4.71
N GLY A 231 6.57 12.92 4.46
CA GLY A 231 5.32 12.60 5.14
C GLY A 231 5.48 12.44 6.65
N ALA A 232 6.53 11.73 7.09
CA ALA A 232 6.85 11.62 8.50
C ALA A 232 7.08 12.99 9.16
N ALA A 233 7.83 13.87 8.50
CA ALA A 233 8.06 15.22 8.99
C ALA A 233 6.77 16.04 9.06
N ALA A 234 5.94 15.99 8.02
CA ALA A 234 4.66 16.72 7.97
C ALA A 234 3.67 16.20 9.02
N LEU A 235 3.55 14.87 9.19
CA LEU A 235 2.71 14.24 10.21
C LEU A 235 3.17 14.62 11.63
N GLY A 236 4.48 14.58 11.88
CA GLY A 236 5.06 15.00 13.15
C GLY A 236 4.81 16.46 13.47
N LEU A 237 4.96 17.36 12.49
CA LEU A 237 4.66 18.79 12.65
C LEU A 237 3.18 19.02 12.95
N ARG A 238 2.28 18.36 12.25
CA ARG A 238 0.83 18.43 12.50
C ARG A 238 0.51 17.99 13.95
N HIS A 239 1.08 16.87 14.37
CA HIS A 239 0.88 16.35 15.73
C HIS A 239 1.39 17.31 16.80
N LEU A 240 2.58 17.88 16.62
CA LEU A 240 3.12 18.88 17.54
C LEU A 240 2.29 20.17 17.55
N HIS A 241 1.80 20.62 16.40
CA HIS A 241 0.94 21.79 16.31
C HIS A 241 -0.35 21.59 17.11
N HIS A 242 -1.04 20.46 16.94
CA HIS A 242 -2.22 20.11 17.73
C HIS A 242 -1.91 20.11 19.23
N ALA A 243 -0.83 19.45 19.65
CA ALA A 243 -0.43 19.36 21.05
C ALA A 243 -0.09 20.73 21.69
N LEU A 244 0.33 21.71 20.90
CA LEU A 244 0.75 23.02 21.41
C LEU A 244 -0.37 24.08 21.38
N PHE A 245 -1.29 23.98 20.44
CA PHE A 245 -2.24 25.06 20.15
C PHE A 245 -3.72 24.68 20.29
N GLU A 246 -4.06 23.41 20.38
CA GLU A 246 -5.43 22.95 20.60
C GLU A 246 -5.63 22.55 22.06
N THR A 247 -6.58 23.21 22.74
CA THR A 247 -6.90 22.99 24.15
C THR A 247 -7.65 21.69 24.42
N GLU A 248 -8.11 20.98 23.39
CA GLU A 248 -8.66 19.63 23.48
C GLU A 248 -7.76 18.70 22.67
N ALA A 249 -6.89 17.97 23.35
CA ALA A 249 -6.18 16.87 22.73
C ALA A 249 -7.22 15.88 22.18
N PRO A 250 -7.16 15.48 20.88
CA PRO A 250 -7.96 14.36 20.44
C PRO A 250 -7.60 13.17 21.33
N PRO A 251 -8.56 12.32 21.75
CA PRO A 251 -8.29 11.21 22.64
C PRO A 251 -7.38 10.22 21.92
N ALA A 252 -6.10 10.25 22.24
CA ALA A 252 -5.06 9.45 21.63
C ALA A 252 -5.18 7.95 21.94
N ARG A 253 -6.27 7.47 22.51
CA ARG A 253 -6.52 6.03 22.78
C ARG A 253 -8.00 5.65 22.96
N ALA A 254 -8.97 6.57 22.85
CA ALA A 254 -10.37 6.28 23.27
C ALA A 254 -11.29 5.74 22.15
N ALA A 255 -10.88 5.68 20.89
CA ALA A 255 -11.78 5.32 19.79
C ALA A 255 -11.82 3.80 19.45
N GLN A 256 -11.10 2.93 20.16
CA GLN A 256 -11.07 1.49 19.83
C GLN A 256 -11.43 0.54 20.98
N GLN A 257 -11.95 1.01 22.11
CA GLN A 257 -12.52 0.12 23.11
C GLN A 257 -14.04 -0.06 22.95
N GLN A 258 -14.49 -0.43 21.76
CA GLN A 258 -15.69 -1.25 21.64
C GLN A 258 -15.23 -2.70 21.52
N THR A 259 -15.04 -3.32 22.66
CA THR A 259 -14.88 -4.77 22.82
C THR A 259 -16.05 -5.48 22.15
N ARG A 260 -15.88 -5.91 20.93
CA ARG A 260 -16.64 -7.07 20.45
C ARG A 260 -16.13 -8.29 21.23
N PRO A 261 -17.02 -9.12 21.77
CA PRO A 261 -16.58 -10.32 22.46
C PRO A 261 -15.75 -11.16 21.49
N ALA A 262 -14.60 -11.66 21.97
CA ALA A 262 -13.73 -12.56 21.26
C ALA A 262 -14.58 -13.70 20.68
N LEU A 263 -14.55 -13.87 19.37
CA LEU A 263 -14.99 -15.10 18.74
C LEU A 263 -14.12 -16.22 19.32
N ALA A 264 -14.73 -17.08 20.11
CA ALA A 264 -14.08 -18.24 20.69
C ALA A 264 -13.37 -19.00 19.57
N GLN A 265 -12.06 -19.18 19.74
CA GLN A 265 -11.29 -20.11 18.92
C GLN A 265 -11.83 -21.52 19.21
N THR A 266 -12.78 -21.97 18.42
CA THR A 266 -13.09 -23.38 18.34
C THR A 266 -11.92 -24.04 17.59
N GLN A 267 -11.07 -24.73 18.33
CA GLN A 267 -10.25 -25.80 17.81
C GLN A 267 -11.20 -26.88 17.26
N GLY A 268 -11.50 -26.76 15.97
CA GLY A 268 -12.28 -27.73 15.22
C GLY A 268 -11.41 -28.32 14.14
N HIS A 269 -11.20 -29.61 14.26
CA HIS A 269 -10.66 -30.52 13.24
C HIS A 269 -11.18 -30.12 11.86
N ARG A 270 -10.26 -29.90 10.92
CA ARG A 270 -10.57 -29.69 9.51
C ARG A 270 -10.85 -31.01 8.85
N ASP A 271 -12.10 -31.41 8.86
CA ASP A 271 -12.58 -32.37 7.87
C ASP A 271 -12.85 -31.59 6.58
N ILE A 272 -12.08 -31.90 5.55
CA ILE A 272 -12.28 -31.38 4.19
C ILE A 272 -13.56 -32.04 3.67
N VAL A 273 -14.65 -31.28 3.65
CA VAL A 273 -15.86 -31.70 2.91
C VAL A 273 -15.62 -31.35 1.43
N THR A 274 -15.33 -32.36 0.65
CA THR A 274 -15.44 -32.32 -0.82
C THR A 274 -16.91 -32.13 -1.18
N VAL A 275 -17.22 -30.96 -1.76
CA VAL A 275 -18.54 -30.72 -2.38
C VAL A 275 -18.47 -31.26 -3.82
N GLU A 276 -18.68 -32.54 -3.99
CA GLU A 276 -19.21 -33.13 -5.22
C GLU A 276 -20.69 -33.48 -4.97
N ASP A 277 -21.50 -33.19 -5.99
CA ASP A 277 -22.94 -33.49 -6.09
C ASP A 277 -23.96 -32.60 -5.37
N SER A 278 -24.33 -31.50 -6.03
CA SER A 278 -25.70 -30.96 -6.01
C SER A 278 -25.95 -29.91 -7.08
N PHE A 279 -25.81 -30.20 -8.35
CA PHE A 279 -26.55 -29.52 -9.43
C PHE A 279 -27.04 -30.54 -10.43
N GLY A 280 -28.10 -31.24 -10.05
CA GLY A 280 -28.96 -31.98 -10.93
C GLY A 280 -30.38 -31.41 -10.84
N GLY A 281 -30.84 -30.81 -11.93
CA GLY A 281 -32.27 -30.65 -12.22
C GLY A 281 -32.89 -29.26 -11.88
N LEU A 282 -32.89 -28.33 -12.83
CA LEU A 282 -34.09 -27.70 -13.47
C LEU A 282 -33.59 -26.81 -14.59
#